data_656863ee106597bdd9640682cf7a636f
#
_entry.id   656863ee106597bdd9640682cf7a636f
#
_cell.length_a   1.000
_cell.length_b   1.000
_cell.length_c   1.000
_cell.angle_alpha   90.00
_cell.angle_beta   90.00
_cell.angle_gamma   90.00
#
_symmetry.space_group_name_H-M   'P 1'
#
loop_
_entity.id
_entity.type
_entity.pdbx_description
1 polymer ?
#
loop_
_entity_poly.entity_id
_entity_poly.type
_entity_poly.pdbx_seq_one_letter_code
_entity_poly.pdbx_strand_id
1 'polypeptide(L)'
;MKQFIKNTFRLLLLSILISSCGALGIHMKVYNPKKPGAYPKETRQITLLARNTKYRSCFDVYHNELNVEVVPSKKFISGTVIISAKAVTDFDTLQIDLYKNMKIKTLESENQGLIYTREEGAVFVKMNRKIKADEKFSISITYEGTPISAKRPPWDGGFVWKKDKEGNPWIGIACESEGSSLWWPSKDIMSDEADSADVLITVPKKLMAVSNGVLRDSIITDTKNTYHWHISYPINNYNVTLYVGNFKLLHDTYASTITWKTTQLNHYVLPYNYEKAKFHFQQVKKYIAFYEKKFGAYPWQRDGFKLVESPYAGMEHQSAIAYGNGYKNDYENLFDYIILHETAHEWWGNSVTAADLSDGWIHEGFASYCEALYVESIMGHEAYLNYMYWQRISIMNKRPVVRKRDIRYFDYHDEDIYVKGSWVLHTLRTTIGNDSLFFNILKTFREENNQKQILSENFVELVNKKTGQDYNWFFKQYLFNREAPFLEYCWTNDTLYFRWKNTDTDFVLPIKIKIKDKTIVLHPTTKIQTVALSNDYPDFYDNSNELYYGTEVNKKLPELIRNQ
;
A
#
# COMPACT_ATOMS: atom_id res chain seq x y z
N MET A 1 -14.96 -1.84 4.36
CA MET A 1 -15.54 -2.21 3.04
C MET A 1 -17.03 -2.55 3.10
N LYS A 2 -17.58 -3.52 3.87
CA LYS A 2 -19.05 -3.71 3.97
C LYS A 2 -19.77 -2.49 4.57
N GLN A 3 -19.15 -1.72 5.43
CA GLN A 3 -19.68 -0.46 5.97
C GLN A 3 -19.53 0.68 4.97
N PHE A 4 -18.44 0.72 4.21
CA PHE A 4 -18.19 1.63 3.10
C PHE A 4 -19.23 1.42 1.99
N ILE A 5 -19.44 0.17 1.55
CA ILE A 5 -20.44 -0.20 0.53
C ILE A 5 -21.88 0.03 1.01
N LYS A 6 -22.20 -0.23 2.30
CA LYS A 6 -23.54 0.07 2.85
C LYS A 6 -23.80 1.57 3.00
N ASN A 7 -22.77 2.36 3.25
CA ASN A 7 -22.90 3.82 3.30
C ASN A 7 -23.05 4.41 1.89
N THR A 8 -22.41 3.86 0.89
CA THR A 8 -22.56 4.27 -0.52
C THR A 8 -24.01 4.10 -1.01
N PHE A 9 -24.69 3.02 -0.60
CA PHE A 9 -26.08 2.76 -1.02
C PHE A 9 -27.13 3.63 -0.29
N ARG A 10 -26.86 4.13 0.91
CA ARG A 10 -27.75 5.08 1.62
C ARG A 10 -27.60 6.52 1.13
N LEU A 11 -26.56 6.82 0.37
CA LEU A 11 -26.16 8.17 -0.02
C LEU A 11 -26.54 8.54 -1.46
N LEU A 12 -26.99 7.58 -2.27
CA LEU A 12 -27.58 7.87 -3.59
C LEU A 12 -28.87 8.72 -3.50
N LEU A 13 -29.51 8.77 -2.35
CA LEU A 13 -30.66 9.63 -2.09
C LEU A 13 -30.29 11.05 -1.62
N LEU A 14 -29.03 11.28 -1.24
CA LEU A 14 -28.53 12.61 -0.83
C LEU A 14 -27.86 13.37 -1.99
N SER A 15 -27.38 12.68 -3.02
CA SER A 15 -26.69 13.32 -4.17
C SER A 15 -27.61 14.22 -5.02
N ILE A 16 -28.93 14.00 -4.97
CA ILE A 16 -29.91 14.88 -5.64
C ILE A 16 -30.15 16.19 -4.85
N LEU A 17 -29.76 16.24 -3.57
CA LEU A 17 -29.89 17.43 -2.72
C LEU A 17 -28.61 18.31 -2.71
N ILE A 18 -27.48 17.83 -3.22
CA ILE A 18 -26.19 18.54 -3.14
C ILE A 18 -25.92 19.40 -4.39
N SER A 19 -26.58 19.17 -5.51
CA SER A 19 -26.46 20.04 -6.69
C SER A 19 -27.08 21.44 -6.49
N SER A 20 -27.76 21.68 -5.36
CA SER A 20 -28.27 23.01 -4.96
C SER A 20 -27.52 23.64 -3.80
N CYS A 21 -26.50 23.00 -3.25
CA CYS A 21 -25.78 23.42 -2.02
C CYS A 21 -24.50 24.24 -2.25
N GLY A 22 -24.37 24.92 -3.39
CA GLY A 22 -23.34 25.95 -3.56
C GLY A 22 -23.56 27.21 -2.69
N ALA A 23 -24.62 27.26 -1.86
CA ALA A 23 -25.01 28.44 -1.09
C ALA A 23 -25.07 28.21 0.43
N LEU A 24 -24.85 26.99 0.93
CA LEU A 24 -24.76 26.72 2.36
C LEU A 24 -23.32 26.30 2.66
N GLY A 25 -22.56 27.16 3.34
CA GLY A 25 -21.20 26.86 3.81
C GLY A 25 -21.21 25.64 4.75
N ILE A 26 -21.16 24.45 4.18
CA ILE A 26 -21.04 23.20 4.94
C ILE A 26 -19.57 23.10 5.35
N HIS A 27 -19.27 23.57 6.57
CA HIS A 27 -17.97 23.33 7.18
C HIS A 27 -17.74 21.83 7.30
N MET A 28 -16.79 21.30 6.55
CA MET A 28 -16.45 19.90 6.59
C MET A 28 -15.85 19.54 7.95
N LYS A 29 -16.57 18.72 8.70
CA LYS A 29 -16.17 18.33 10.05
C LYS A 29 -14.93 17.46 10.00
N VAL A 30 -13.83 17.95 10.55
CA VAL A 30 -12.60 17.18 10.77
C VAL A 30 -12.65 16.59 12.17
N TYR A 31 -12.35 15.32 12.30
CA TYR A 31 -12.33 14.61 13.57
C TYR A 31 -10.90 14.48 14.09
N ASN A 32 -10.63 15.03 15.29
CA ASN A 32 -9.41 14.78 16.05
C ASN A 32 -9.80 14.08 17.36
N PRO A 33 -9.50 12.79 17.52
CA PRO A 33 -9.84 12.07 18.75
C PRO A 33 -9.04 12.59 19.94
N LYS A 34 -9.68 12.71 21.12
CA LYS A 34 -9.01 13.15 22.35
C LYS A 34 -7.84 12.25 22.76
N LYS A 35 -7.95 10.94 22.47
CA LYS A 35 -6.90 9.96 22.78
C LYS A 35 -6.32 9.40 21.48
N PRO A 36 -4.97 9.29 21.40
CA PRO A 36 -4.34 8.63 20.26
C PRO A 36 -4.72 7.14 20.20
N GLY A 37 -4.67 6.56 19.03
CA GLY A 37 -4.76 5.12 18.85
C GLY A 37 -3.56 4.43 19.49
N ALA A 38 -3.83 3.36 20.25
CA ALA A 38 -2.77 2.60 20.89
C ALA A 38 -1.98 1.76 19.86
N TYR A 39 -0.68 1.65 20.07
CA TYR A 39 0.14 0.63 19.43
C TYR A 39 0.16 -0.63 20.30
N PRO A 40 0.41 -1.83 19.71
CA PRO A 40 0.60 -3.03 20.51
C PRO A 40 1.76 -2.82 21.48
N LYS A 41 1.66 -3.47 22.65
CA LYS A 41 2.82 -3.51 23.55
C LYS A 41 3.98 -4.22 22.84
N GLU A 42 5.18 -3.68 23.00
CA GLU A 42 6.37 -4.31 22.46
C GLU A 42 6.57 -5.68 23.15
N THR A 43 6.46 -6.72 22.35
CA THR A 43 6.67 -8.11 22.78
C THR A 43 8.02 -8.60 22.30
N ARG A 44 8.50 -9.70 22.87
CA ARG A 44 9.72 -10.34 22.39
C ARG A 44 9.60 -10.74 20.92
N GLN A 45 8.44 -11.20 20.48
CA GLN A 45 8.16 -11.51 19.09
C GLN A 45 8.33 -10.28 18.18
N ILE A 46 7.73 -9.14 18.54
CA ILE A 46 7.87 -7.88 17.78
C ILE A 46 9.34 -7.48 17.69
N THR A 47 10.07 -7.50 18.81
CA THR A 47 11.50 -7.15 18.85
C THR A 47 12.33 -8.03 17.90
N LEU A 48 12.01 -9.32 17.82
CA LEU A 48 12.77 -10.27 17.00
C LEU A 48 12.38 -10.20 15.51
N LEU A 49 11.09 -10.03 15.18
CA LEU A 49 10.59 -10.19 13.81
C LEU A 49 10.46 -8.87 13.05
N ALA A 50 10.32 -7.72 13.75
CA ALA A 50 10.13 -6.43 13.08
C ALA A 50 11.44 -5.69 12.78
N ARG A 51 12.50 -5.93 13.55
CA ARG A 51 13.72 -5.10 13.48
C ARG A 51 14.77 -5.68 12.52
N ASN A 52 15.42 -4.79 11.77
CA ASN A 52 16.61 -5.12 11.00
C ASN A 52 17.84 -5.17 11.93
N THR A 53 18.03 -6.31 12.63
CA THR A 53 19.14 -6.53 13.55
C THR A 53 20.46 -6.81 12.82
N LYS A 54 21.59 -6.80 13.56
CA LYS A 54 22.91 -7.19 13.01
C LYS A 54 22.91 -8.59 12.36
N TYR A 55 22.01 -9.47 12.76
CA TYR A 55 21.90 -10.83 12.22
C TYR A 55 21.13 -10.89 10.89
N ARG A 56 20.40 -9.83 10.54
CA ARG A 56 19.74 -9.64 9.25
C ARG A 56 20.53 -8.69 8.35
N SER A 57 21.06 -7.58 8.87
CA SER A 57 21.84 -6.61 8.09
C SER A 57 23.21 -7.11 7.63
N CYS A 58 23.68 -8.26 8.14
CA CYS A 58 24.98 -8.83 7.75
C CYS A 58 24.98 -9.50 6.37
N PHE A 59 23.84 -9.72 5.75
CA PHE A 59 23.72 -10.32 4.39
C PHE A 59 22.62 -9.68 3.59
N ASP A 60 22.73 -9.78 2.27
CA ASP A 60 21.82 -9.29 1.24
C ASP A 60 21.38 -10.47 0.37
N VAL A 61 20.06 -10.67 0.22
CA VAL A 61 19.51 -11.81 -0.53
C VAL A 61 19.35 -11.42 -1.99
N TYR A 62 20.01 -12.13 -2.89
CA TYR A 62 19.87 -11.88 -4.32
C TYR A 62 19.00 -12.89 -5.06
N HIS A 63 18.73 -14.08 -4.49
CA HIS A 63 17.86 -15.08 -5.12
C HIS A 63 17.21 -16.01 -4.08
N ASN A 64 15.92 -16.29 -4.28
CA ASN A 64 15.18 -17.31 -3.54
C ASN A 64 14.67 -18.38 -4.50
N GLU A 65 14.92 -19.67 -4.19
CA GLU A 65 14.29 -20.80 -4.87
C GLU A 65 13.35 -21.52 -3.89
N LEU A 66 12.05 -21.46 -4.17
CA LEU A 66 10.99 -22.08 -3.37
C LEU A 66 10.46 -23.30 -4.09
N ASN A 67 10.58 -24.49 -3.50
CA ASN A 67 9.93 -25.71 -3.98
C ASN A 67 8.92 -26.16 -2.93
N VAL A 68 7.62 -26.02 -3.21
CA VAL A 68 6.54 -26.20 -2.25
C VAL A 68 5.46 -27.15 -2.76
N GLU A 69 5.16 -28.18 -2.01
CA GLU A 69 3.98 -29.01 -2.21
C GLU A 69 2.80 -28.53 -1.35
N VAL A 70 1.66 -28.32 -1.99
CA VAL A 70 0.40 -27.95 -1.32
C VAL A 70 -0.53 -29.13 -1.27
N VAL A 71 -0.98 -29.54 -0.07
CA VAL A 71 -1.92 -30.64 0.16
C VAL A 71 -3.26 -30.08 0.67
N PRO A 72 -4.18 -29.68 -0.23
CA PRO A 72 -5.42 -28.97 0.14
C PRO A 72 -6.29 -29.72 1.13
N SER A 73 -6.39 -31.05 1.01
CA SER A 73 -7.22 -31.90 1.88
C SER A 73 -6.79 -31.90 3.35
N LYS A 74 -5.51 -31.57 3.60
CA LYS A 74 -4.92 -31.50 4.93
C LYS A 74 -4.64 -30.06 5.38
N LYS A 75 -4.86 -29.05 4.52
CA LYS A 75 -4.43 -27.67 4.72
C LYS A 75 -2.94 -27.59 5.09
N PHE A 76 -2.13 -28.35 4.42
CA PHE A 76 -0.74 -28.60 4.76
C PHE A 76 0.17 -28.23 3.58
N ILE A 77 1.35 -27.72 3.92
CA ILE A 77 2.42 -27.47 2.95
C ILE A 77 3.72 -28.10 3.44
N SER A 78 4.56 -28.51 2.51
CA SER A 78 5.93 -28.93 2.76
C SER A 78 6.81 -28.51 1.59
N GLY A 79 8.08 -28.26 1.85
CA GLY A 79 8.95 -27.84 0.79
C GLY A 79 10.39 -27.59 1.22
N THR A 80 11.17 -27.12 0.26
CA THR A 80 12.55 -26.68 0.46
C THR A 80 12.71 -25.28 -0.10
N VAL A 81 13.37 -24.40 0.66
CA VAL A 81 13.76 -23.09 0.20
C VAL A 81 15.29 -23.01 0.19
N ILE A 82 15.84 -22.54 -0.93
CA ILE A 82 17.25 -22.18 -1.03
C ILE A 82 17.32 -20.65 -1.04
N ILE A 83 17.96 -20.07 -0.04
CA ILE A 83 18.24 -18.64 0.07
C ILE A 83 19.69 -18.42 -0.37
N SER A 84 19.89 -17.74 -1.49
CA SER A 84 21.18 -17.35 -2.01
C SER A 84 21.45 -15.89 -1.68
N ALA A 85 22.57 -15.62 -1.00
CA ALA A 85 22.85 -14.30 -0.45
C ALA A 85 24.34 -13.93 -0.59
N LYS A 86 24.61 -12.64 -0.43
CA LYS A 86 25.93 -12.05 -0.36
C LYS A 86 26.14 -11.45 1.03
N ALA A 87 27.27 -11.72 1.64
CA ALA A 87 27.63 -11.13 2.92
C ALA A 87 27.91 -9.62 2.76
N VAL A 88 27.27 -8.80 3.60
CA VAL A 88 27.53 -7.36 3.70
C VAL A 88 28.66 -7.05 4.67
N THR A 89 28.72 -7.84 5.75
CA THR A 89 29.80 -7.77 6.76
C THR A 89 30.25 -9.17 7.12
N ASP A 90 31.41 -9.30 7.77
CA ASP A 90 31.86 -10.57 8.35
C ASP A 90 30.87 -11.08 9.40
N PHE A 91 30.39 -12.32 9.29
CA PHE A 91 29.51 -12.93 10.28
C PHE A 91 29.71 -14.44 10.41
N ASP A 92 29.17 -15.02 11.45
CA ASP A 92 29.11 -16.47 11.67
C ASP A 92 27.68 -16.91 12.08
N THR A 93 26.82 -15.96 12.32
CA THR A 93 25.42 -16.21 12.68
C THR A 93 24.54 -15.23 11.93
N LEU A 94 23.50 -15.76 11.27
CA LEU A 94 22.47 -14.97 10.59
C LEU A 94 21.10 -15.28 11.17
N GLN A 95 20.11 -14.42 10.86
CA GLN A 95 18.72 -14.64 11.21
C GLN A 95 17.88 -14.76 9.94
N ILE A 96 17.11 -15.84 9.86
CA ILE A 96 15.93 -16.01 9.00
C ILE A 96 14.71 -16.16 9.90
N ASP A 97 13.53 -16.11 9.32
CA ASP A 97 12.28 -16.19 10.05
C ASP A 97 11.40 -17.31 9.48
N LEU A 98 10.65 -17.96 10.35
CA LEU A 98 9.63 -18.93 10.02
C LEU A 98 8.68 -19.04 11.21
N TYR A 99 7.39 -18.90 11.02
CA TYR A 99 6.40 -19.00 12.10
C TYR A 99 6.44 -20.36 12.80
N LYS A 100 6.31 -20.37 14.13
CA LYS A 100 6.54 -21.53 15.00
C LYS A 100 5.62 -22.74 14.74
N ASN A 101 4.50 -22.53 14.08
CA ASN A 101 3.61 -23.62 13.62
C ASN A 101 4.17 -24.37 12.40
N MET A 102 5.19 -23.83 11.75
CA MET A 102 5.93 -24.47 10.67
C MET A 102 7.20 -25.12 11.23
N LYS A 103 7.47 -26.37 10.87
CA LYS A 103 8.60 -27.16 11.40
C LYS A 103 9.77 -27.19 10.42
N ILE A 104 10.95 -26.87 10.88
CA ILE A 104 12.20 -27.08 10.12
C ILE A 104 12.60 -28.55 10.25
N LYS A 105 12.84 -29.20 9.12
CA LYS A 105 13.26 -30.61 9.02
C LYS A 105 14.77 -30.70 8.90
N THR A 106 15.35 -29.95 7.94
CA THR A 106 16.80 -29.82 7.74
C THR A 106 17.15 -28.36 7.50
N LEU A 107 18.34 -27.99 7.85
CA LEU A 107 18.93 -26.69 7.56
C LEU A 107 20.42 -26.91 7.27
N GLU A 108 20.85 -26.57 6.07
CA GLU A 108 22.14 -26.97 5.51
C GLU A 108 22.77 -25.81 4.73
N SER A 109 24.11 -25.82 4.65
CA SER A 109 24.89 -25.03 3.70
C SER A 109 26.03 -25.90 3.18
N GLU A 110 26.32 -25.84 1.87
CA GLU A 110 27.37 -26.64 1.22
C GLU A 110 27.21 -28.16 1.52
N ASN A 111 25.97 -28.67 1.56
CA ASN A 111 25.58 -30.05 1.93
C ASN A 111 26.01 -30.47 3.36
N GLN A 112 26.21 -29.52 4.25
CA GLN A 112 26.53 -29.78 5.64
C GLN A 112 25.42 -29.20 6.54
N GLY A 113 24.97 -29.99 7.50
CA GLY A 113 23.97 -29.57 8.47
C GLY A 113 24.44 -28.39 9.31
N LEU A 114 23.55 -27.43 9.53
CA LEU A 114 23.80 -26.25 10.35
C LEU A 114 23.06 -26.34 11.69
N ILE A 115 23.69 -25.80 12.73
CA ILE A 115 23.07 -25.66 14.04
C ILE A 115 22.26 -24.37 14.07
N TYR A 116 21.07 -24.42 14.65
CA TYR A 116 20.23 -23.24 14.82
C TYR A 116 19.53 -23.21 16.19
N THR A 117 19.19 -22.02 16.63
CA THR A 117 18.25 -21.79 17.74
C THR A 117 17.03 -21.05 17.20
N ARG A 118 15.89 -21.25 17.84
CA ARG A 118 14.63 -20.64 17.40
C ARG A 118 13.89 -20.02 18.58
N GLU A 119 13.51 -18.74 18.42
CA GLU A 119 12.72 -18.00 19.42
C GLU A 119 11.61 -17.20 18.70
N GLU A 120 10.34 -17.39 19.07
CA GLU A 120 9.16 -16.67 18.57
C GLU A 120 9.05 -16.56 17.02
N GLY A 121 9.63 -17.50 16.29
CA GLY A 121 9.66 -17.49 14.82
C GLY A 121 10.98 -17.01 14.25
N ALA A 122 11.81 -16.27 14.98
CA ALA A 122 13.17 -15.97 14.57
C ALA A 122 14.07 -17.23 14.68
N VAL A 123 14.81 -17.51 13.64
CA VAL A 123 15.71 -18.68 13.53
C VAL A 123 17.13 -18.16 13.36
N PHE A 124 17.93 -18.30 14.40
CA PHE A 124 19.34 -17.90 14.39
C PHE A 124 20.20 -19.08 13.93
N VAL A 125 20.77 -18.96 12.76
CA VAL A 125 21.55 -20.00 12.09
C VAL A 125 23.02 -19.75 12.29
N LYS A 126 23.72 -20.72 12.92
CA LYS A 126 25.16 -20.69 13.07
C LYS A 126 25.84 -21.35 11.88
N MET A 127 26.61 -20.59 11.12
CA MET A 127 27.40 -21.10 10.00
C MET A 127 28.56 -21.96 10.49
N ASN A 128 28.93 -22.99 9.72
CA ASN A 128 30.04 -23.88 10.05
C ASN A 128 31.40 -23.17 10.02
N ARG A 129 31.47 -22.00 9.40
CA ARG A 129 32.65 -21.13 9.34
C ARG A 129 32.24 -19.66 9.36
N LYS A 130 33.20 -18.81 9.55
CA LYS A 130 32.98 -17.36 9.38
C LYS A 130 32.87 -17.04 7.89
N ILE A 131 31.75 -16.40 7.51
CA ILE A 131 31.52 -15.88 6.17
C ILE A 131 32.14 -14.48 6.11
N LYS A 132 32.88 -14.19 5.06
CA LYS A 132 33.54 -12.89 4.89
C LYS A 132 32.68 -11.91 4.13
N ALA A 133 32.84 -10.62 4.38
CA ALA A 133 32.21 -9.58 3.59
C ALA A 133 32.46 -9.83 2.07
N ASP A 134 31.45 -9.52 1.25
CA ASP A 134 31.40 -9.76 -0.20
C ASP A 134 31.35 -11.24 -0.64
N GLU A 135 31.44 -12.18 0.28
CA GLU A 135 31.34 -13.62 -0.03
C GLU A 135 29.90 -14.01 -0.35
N LYS A 136 29.69 -14.80 -1.42
CA LYS A 136 28.41 -15.43 -1.74
C LYS A 136 28.27 -16.75 -0.99
N PHE A 137 27.10 -17.02 -0.47
CA PHE A 137 26.76 -18.25 0.22
C PHE A 137 25.30 -18.62 -0.05
N SER A 138 24.91 -19.83 0.26
CA SER A 138 23.52 -20.26 0.26
C SER A 138 23.19 -21.13 1.47
N ILE A 139 21.94 -21.06 1.90
CA ILE A 139 21.36 -21.96 2.91
C ILE A 139 20.15 -22.66 2.31
N SER A 140 20.01 -23.94 2.58
CA SER A 140 18.87 -24.77 2.18
C SER A 140 18.07 -25.16 3.41
N ILE A 141 16.76 -24.91 3.38
CA ILE A 141 15.86 -25.17 4.51
C ILE A 141 14.71 -26.02 4.03
N THR A 142 14.64 -27.27 4.51
CA THR A 142 13.46 -28.13 4.32
C THR A 142 12.50 -27.93 5.49
N TYR A 143 11.22 -27.69 5.18
CA TYR A 143 10.23 -27.37 6.19
C TYR A 143 8.86 -27.96 5.84
N GLU A 144 7.99 -28.03 6.84
CA GLU A 144 6.62 -28.53 6.68
C GLU A 144 5.70 -27.96 7.76
N GLY A 145 4.40 -27.94 7.50
CA GLY A 145 3.42 -27.61 8.54
C GLY A 145 2.05 -27.20 8.00
N THR A 146 1.19 -26.81 8.93
CA THR A 146 -0.09 -26.20 8.64
C THR A 146 0.06 -24.70 8.79
N PRO A 147 0.09 -23.94 7.70
CA PRO A 147 0.22 -22.49 7.77
C PRO A 147 -1.02 -21.85 8.41
N ILE A 148 -0.87 -20.64 8.91
CA ILE A 148 -1.97 -19.86 9.50
C ILE A 148 -3.06 -19.67 8.44
N SER A 149 -4.33 -19.88 8.83
CA SER A 149 -5.48 -19.53 7.99
C SER A 149 -5.93 -18.11 8.29
N ALA A 150 -6.05 -17.30 7.25
CA ALA A 150 -6.55 -15.93 7.37
C ALA A 150 -7.99 -15.92 7.88
N LYS A 151 -8.28 -15.04 8.85
CA LYS A 151 -9.64 -14.85 9.39
C LYS A 151 -10.44 -13.85 8.56
N ARG A 152 -9.79 -12.79 8.10
CA ARG A 152 -10.37 -11.68 7.32
C ARG A 152 -9.43 -11.27 6.20
N PRO A 153 -9.17 -12.15 5.20
CA PRO A 153 -8.28 -11.84 4.09
C PRO A 153 -8.81 -10.66 3.25
N PRO A 154 -7.94 -9.80 2.71
CA PRO A 154 -6.48 -9.84 2.80
C PRO A 154 -5.89 -9.26 4.09
N TRP A 155 -6.65 -8.53 4.91
CA TRP A 155 -6.17 -7.76 6.07
C TRP A 155 -5.53 -8.58 7.19
N ASP A 156 -6.05 -9.80 7.46
CA ASP A 156 -5.36 -10.75 8.33
C ASP A 156 -4.57 -11.70 7.44
N GLY A 157 -3.26 -11.79 7.63
CA GLY A 157 -2.41 -12.66 6.84
C GLY A 157 -2.67 -14.14 7.05
N GLY A 158 -2.40 -14.93 6.03
CA GLY A 158 -2.54 -16.37 6.04
C GLY A 158 -3.14 -16.96 4.79
N PHE A 159 -3.25 -18.27 4.79
CA PHE A 159 -3.90 -19.03 3.73
C PHE A 159 -5.41 -18.91 3.79
N VAL A 160 -6.03 -18.80 2.62
CA VAL A 160 -7.48 -18.87 2.43
C VAL A 160 -7.81 -20.21 1.77
N TRP A 161 -8.26 -21.16 2.57
CA TRP A 161 -8.61 -22.50 2.13
C TRP A 161 -10.10 -22.56 1.83
N LYS A 162 -10.51 -22.24 0.60
CA LYS A 162 -11.90 -22.32 0.17
C LYS A 162 -12.09 -23.39 -0.90
N LYS A 163 -13.33 -23.58 -1.30
CA LYS A 163 -13.74 -24.34 -2.48
C LYS A 163 -14.49 -23.41 -3.41
N ASP A 164 -14.32 -23.64 -4.70
CA ASP A 164 -15.13 -22.98 -5.72
C ASP A 164 -16.58 -23.53 -5.73
N LYS A 165 -17.45 -22.99 -6.59
CA LYS A 165 -18.85 -23.44 -6.67
C LYS A 165 -19.01 -24.88 -7.19
N GLU A 166 -17.98 -25.47 -7.81
CA GLU A 166 -17.93 -26.83 -8.29
C GLU A 166 -17.31 -27.81 -7.26
N GLY A 167 -16.90 -27.27 -6.09
CA GLY A 167 -16.33 -28.05 -4.99
C GLY A 167 -14.83 -28.28 -5.09
N ASN A 168 -14.14 -27.74 -6.10
CA ASN A 168 -12.69 -27.84 -6.22
C ASN A 168 -11.99 -26.94 -5.18
N PRO A 169 -10.80 -27.34 -4.68
CA PRO A 169 -9.97 -26.44 -3.87
C PRO A 169 -9.73 -25.10 -4.59
N TRP A 170 -9.92 -24.01 -3.86
CA TRP A 170 -9.67 -22.64 -4.31
C TRP A 170 -8.95 -21.88 -3.20
N ILE A 171 -7.64 -21.68 -3.41
CA ILE A 171 -6.71 -21.30 -2.37
C ILE A 171 -5.94 -20.06 -2.83
N GLY A 172 -5.68 -19.15 -1.92
CA GLY A 172 -4.78 -18.05 -2.08
C GLY A 172 -4.13 -17.71 -0.74
N ILE A 173 -3.19 -16.81 -0.75
CA ILE A 173 -2.48 -16.34 0.43
C ILE A 173 -2.39 -14.81 0.40
N ALA A 174 -2.39 -14.19 1.57
CA ALA A 174 -2.03 -12.80 1.79
C ALA A 174 -1.15 -12.72 3.03
N CYS A 175 -0.09 -11.91 3.04
CA CYS A 175 0.83 -11.86 4.17
C CYS A 175 1.55 -10.51 4.36
N GLU A 176 1.01 -9.42 3.84
CA GLU A 176 1.64 -8.10 3.92
C GLU A 176 1.98 -7.71 5.36
N SER A 177 1.01 -7.79 6.26
CA SER A 177 1.20 -7.36 7.65
C SER A 177 1.97 -8.36 8.50
N GLU A 178 1.73 -9.67 8.32
CA GLU A 178 2.39 -10.73 9.08
C GLU A 178 3.75 -11.13 8.53
N GLY A 179 3.94 -10.92 7.23
CA GLY A 179 5.16 -11.28 6.50
C GLY A 179 5.16 -12.68 5.91
N SER A 180 6.09 -12.89 5.00
CA SER A 180 6.27 -14.13 4.24
C SER A 180 6.59 -15.34 5.11
N SER A 181 7.24 -15.12 6.25
CA SER A 181 7.64 -16.18 7.18
C SER A 181 6.48 -16.95 7.80
N LEU A 182 5.24 -16.51 7.58
CA LEU A 182 4.05 -17.27 7.96
C LEU A 182 3.90 -18.58 7.16
N TRP A 183 4.54 -18.70 5.97
CA TRP A 183 4.41 -19.88 5.12
C TRP A 183 5.72 -20.42 4.52
N TRP A 184 6.80 -19.60 4.41
CA TRP A 184 8.11 -20.07 3.95
C TRP A 184 9.24 -19.37 4.71
N PRO A 185 10.37 -20.07 4.97
CA PRO A 185 11.51 -19.48 5.67
C PRO A 185 12.18 -18.41 4.81
N SER A 186 12.32 -17.19 5.33
CA SER A 186 12.81 -16.03 4.60
C SER A 186 13.56 -15.05 5.50
N LYS A 187 14.32 -14.14 4.91
CA LYS A 187 14.75 -12.89 5.57
C LYS A 187 13.59 -11.92 5.56
N ASP A 188 12.67 -12.05 6.51
CA ASP A 188 11.35 -11.43 6.48
C ASP A 188 11.36 -9.97 6.96
N ILE A 189 11.97 -9.09 6.16
CA ILE A 189 11.96 -7.63 6.34
C ILE A 189 11.67 -6.94 5.01
N MET A 190 11.05 -5.78 5.05
CA MET A 190 10.68 -5.03 3.84
C MET A 190 11.88 -4.34 3.18
N SER A 191 12.95 -4.08 3.93
CA SER A 191 14.16 -3.41 3.46
C SER A 191 15.14 -4.33 2.71
N ASP A 192 14.73 -5.56 2.36
CA ASP A 192 15.53 -6.50 1.57
C ASP A 192 14.62 -7.23 0.57
N GLU A 193 14.86 -7.00 -0.70
CA GLU A 193 14.17 -7.65 -1.82
C GLU A 193 15.17 -8.48 -2.62
N ALA A 194 14.89 -9.77 -2.77
CA ALA A 194 15.71 -10.61 -3.64
C ALA A 194 15.62 -10.14 -5.09
N ASP A 195 16.75 -10.06 -5.80
CA ASP A 195 16.83 -9.62 -7.22
C ASP A 195 15.98 -10.49 -8.15
N SER A 196 15.73 -11.75 -7.76
CA SER A 196 14.95 -12.74 -8.51
C SER A 196 14.45 -13.86 -7.60
N ALA A 197 13.44 -14.61 -8.08
CA ALA A 197 13.02 -15.83 -7.41
C ALA A 197 12.53 -16.89 -8.39
N ASP A 198 12.68 -18.16 -8.03
CA ASP A 198 12.01 -19.29 -8.65
C ASP A 198 11.02 -19.92 -7.68
N VAL A 199 9.79 -20.16 -8.13
CA VAL A 199 8.72 -20.72 -7.32
C VAL A 199 8.14 -21.96 -8.00
N LEU A 200 8.50 -23.12 -7.49
CA LEU A 200 8.01 -24.43 -7.95
C LEU A 200 6.89 -24.88 -7.04
N ILE A 201 5.69 -25.01 -7.57
CA ILE A 201 4.50 -25.38 -6.77
C ILE A 201 3.92 -26.69 -7.24
N THR A 202 3.93 -27.67 -6.36
CA THR A 202 3.34 -28.99 -6.61
C THR A 202 1.95 -29.09 -5.99
N VAL A 203 0.97 -29.48 -6.80
CA VAL A 203 -0.44 -29.62 -6.42
C VAL A 203 -1.05 -30.92 -6.93
N PRO A 204 -2.18 -31.41 -6.38
CA PRO A 204 -2.91 -32.57 -6.93
C PRO A 204 -3.27 -32.39 -8.41
N LYS A 205 -3.26 -33.48 -9.18
CA LYS A 205 -3.41 -33.57 -10.64
C LYS A 205 -4.46 -32.65 -11.28
N LYS A 206 -5.60 -32.41 -10.69
CA LYS A 206 -6.69 -31.62 -11.30
C LYS A 206 -6.57 -30.11 -11.05
N LEU A 207 -5.54 -29.71 -10.32
CA LEU A 207 -5.36 -28.32 -9.93
C LEU A 207 -4.21 -27.67 -10.69
N MET A 208 -4.31 -26.38 -10.88
CA MET A 208 -3.26 -25.52 -11.35
C MET A 208 -2.75 -24.67 -10.19
N ALA A 209 -1.44 -24.41 -10.19
CA ALA A 209 -0.83 -23.44 -9.30
C ALA A 209 -0.31 -22.24 -10.10
N VAL A 210 -0.58 -21.03 -9.62
CA VAL A 210 -0.15 -19.75 -10.21
C VAL A 210 0.65 -18.97 -9.20
N SER A 211 1.71 -18.29 -9.66
CA SER A 211 2.55 -17.40 -8.85
C SER A 211 2.93 -16.13 -9.63
N ASN A 212 3.79 -15.33 -9.04
CA ASN A 212 4.40 -14.14 -9.66
C ASN A 212 5.28 -14.53 -10.86
N GLY A 213 5.64 -13.55 -11.68
CA GLY A 213 6.59 -13.76 -12.79
C GLY A 213 5.99 -14.54 -13.98
N VAL A 214 6.80 -15.32 -14.65
CA VAL A 214 6.46 -16.07 -15.86
C VAL A 214 6.50 -17.57 -15.62
N LEU A 215 5.48 -18.30 -16.08
CA LEU A 215 5.52 -19.77 -16.11
C LEU A 215 6.60 -20.24 -17.09
N ARG A 216 7.64 -20.89 -16.59
CA ARG A 216 8.76 -21.41 -17.38
C ARG A 216 8.44 -22.78 -17.97
N ASP A 217 8.00 -23.67 -17.11
CA ASP A 217 7.66 -25.04 -17.47
C ASP A 217 6.68 -25.64 -16.47
N SER A 218 6.21 -26.85 -16.78
CA SER A 218 5.38 -27.63 -15.88
C SER A 218 5.61 -29.13 -16.05
N ILE A 219 5.60 -29.85 -14.95
CA ILE A 219 5.69 -31.31 -14.92
C ILE A 219 4.30 -31.86 -14.56
N ILE A 220 3.69 -32.54 -15.50
CA ILE A 220 2.36 -33.13 -15.33
C ILE A 220 2.50 -34.65 -15.17
N THR A 221 2.02 -35.18 -14.05
CA THR A 221 2.04 -36.62 -13.77
C THR A 221 0.64 -37.19 -13.56
N ASP A 222 0.54 -38.49 -13.33
CA ASP A 222 -0.74 -39.13 -13.06
C ASP A 222 -1.37 -38.74 -11.72
N THR A 223 -0.60 -38.19 -10.78
CA THR A 223 -1.06 -37.87 -9.42
C THR A 223 -0.94 -36.39 -9.06
N LYS A 224 0.06 -35.73 -9.58
CA LYS A 224 0.43 -34.36 -9.21
C LYS A 224 0.88 -33.56 -10.44
N ASN A 225 0.71 -32.24 -10.36
CA ASN A 225 1.27 -31.27 -11.31
C ASN A 225 2.22 -30.35 -10.55
N THR A 226 3.37 -30.04 -11.16
CA THR A 226 4.31 -29.04 -10.66
C THR A 226 4.42 -27.92 -11.67
N TYR A 227 4.30 -26.68 -11.23
CA TYR A 227 4.41 -25.46 -12.04
C TYR A 227 5.62 -24.66 -11.57
N HIS A 228 6.52 -24.35 -12.49
CA HIS A 228 7.72 -23.57 -12.24
C HIS A 228 7.53 -22.12 -12.74
N TRP A 229 7.48 -21.18 -11.81
CA TRP A 229 7.37 -19.76 -12.05
C TRP A 229 8.71 -19.08 -11.78
N HIS A 230 9.11 -18.17 -12.68
CA HIS A 230 10.32 -17.38 -12.53
C HIS A 230 10.01 -15.89 -12.45
N ILE A 231 10.52 -15.23 -11.43
CA ILE A 231 10.42 -13.80 -11.17
C ILE A 231 11.75 -13.17 -11.54
N SER A 232 11.76 -12.29 -12.55
CA SER A 232 12.99 -11.75 -13.14
C SER A 232 13.31 -10.33 -12.70
N TYR A 233 12.65 -9.83 -11.66
CA TYR A 233 12.85 -8.51 -11.05
C TYR A 233 12.95 -8.63 -9.53
N PRO A 234 13.50 -7.61 -8.86
CA PRO A 234 13.42 -7.53 -7.41
C PRO A 234 11.97 -7.66 -6.92
N ILE A 235 11.80 -8.44 -5.86
CA ILE A 235 10.48 -8.69 -5.29
C ILE A 235 10.53 -8.69 -3.76
N ASN A 236 9.62 -7.97 -3.14
CA ASN A 236 9.44 -8.01 -1.70
C ASN A 236 8.96 -9.40 -1.25
N ASN A 237 9.46 -9.86 -0.11
CA ASN A 237 9.16 -11.20 0.37
C ASN A 237 7.66 -11.44 0.56
N TYR A 238 6.88 -10.45 1.05
CA TYR A 238 5.44 -10.61 1.23
C TYR A 238 4.67 -10.74 -0.08
N ASN A 239 5.24 -10.20 -1.17
CA ASN A 239 4.65 -10.27 -2.51
C ASN A 239 4.79 -11.64 -3.16
N VAL A 240 5.76 -12.48 -2.73
CA VAL A 240 5.87 -13.86 -3.23
C VAL A 240 4.65 -14.63 -2.80
N THR A 241 3.86 -15.09 -3.78
CA THR A 241 2.53 -15.67 -3.54
C THR A 241 2.29 -16.97 -4.29
N LEU A 242 1.22 -17.66 -3.91
CA LEU A 242 0.67 -18.78 -4.66
C LEU A 242 -0.87 -18.75 -4.67
N TYR A 243 -1.41 -19.19 -5.79
CA TYR A 243 -2.83 -19.46 -5.95
C TYR A 243 -3.01 -20.90 -6.43
N VAL A 244 -3.97 -21.62 -5.88
CA VAL A 244 -4.27 -23.00 -6.31
C VAL A 244 -5.77 -23.11 -6.60
N GLY A 245 -6.09 -23.58 -7.80
CA GLY A 245 -7.48 -23.74 -8.22
C GLY A 245 -7.61 -24.54 -9.52
N ASN A 246 -8.84 -24.76 -9.95
CA ASN A 246 -9.13 -25.27 -11.28
C ASN A 246 -9.19 -24.08 -12.27
N PHE A 247 -8.03 -23.47 -12.55
CA PHE A 247 -7.99 -22.26 -13.37
C PHE A 247 -7.97 -22.54 -14.87
N LYS A 248 -8.52 -21.59 -15.63
CA LYS A 248 -8.39 -21.46 -17.08
C LYS A 248 -7.62 -20.18 -17.39
N LEU A 249 -6.63 -20.30 -18.27
CA LEU A 249 -5.86 -19.15 -18.75
C LEU A 249 -6.71 -18.30 -19.70
N LEU A 250 -6.80 -17.01 -19.44
CA LEU A 250 -7.29 -15.97 -20.33
C LEU A 250 -6.10 -15.12 -20.76
N HIS A 251 -5.68 -15.32 -22.00
CA HIS A 251 -4.56 -14.59 -22.59
C HIS A 251 -5.02 -13.33 -23.31
N ASP A 252 -4.28 -12.24 -23.09
CA ASP A 252 -4.43 -10.96 -23.78
C ASP A 252 -3.06 -10.25 -23.82
N THR A 253 -2.99 -9.09 -24.46
CA THR A 253 -1.76 -8.29 -24.54
C THR A 253 -2.06 -6.80 -24.38
N TYR A 254 -1.07 -6.07 -23.89
CA TYR A 254 -1.07 -4.61 -23.83
C TYR A 254 0.16 -4.05 -24.56
N ALA A 255 -0.05 -3.21 -25.57
CA ALA A 255 1.01 -2.49 -26.28
C ALA A 255 1.24 -1.13 -25.61
N SER A 256 2.39 -0.96 -24.97
CA SER A 256 2.76 0.31 -24.32
C SER A 256 3.04 1.38 -25.37
N THR A 257 2.43 2.55 -25.21
CA THR A 257 2.70 3.74 -26.03
C THR A 257 3.96 4.50 -25.59
N ILE A 258 4.56 4.09 -24.46
CA ILE A 258 5.77 4.71 -23.90
C ILE A 258 7.01 3.91 -24.30
N THR A 259 6.97 2.59 -24.11
CA THR A 259 8.14 1.72 -24.36
C THR A 259 8.11 1.08 -25.74
N TRP A 260 6.98 1.12 -26.44
CA TRP A 260 6.73 0.43 -27.71
C TRP A 260 6.89 -1.10 -27.61
N LYS A 261 6.82 -1.63 -26.37
CA LYS A 261 6.87 -3.07 -26.09
C LYS A 261 5.50 -3.60 -25.75
N THR A 262 5.30 -4.89 -26.02
CA THR A 262 4.07 -5.60 -25.65
C THR A 262 4.26 -6.32 -24.32
N THR A 263 3.39 -6.03 -23.36
CA THR A 263 3.27 -6.76 -22.10
C THR A 263 2.25 -7.87 -22.23
N GLN A 264 2.59 -9.08 -21.78
CA GLN A 264 1.67 -10.22 -21.76
C GLN A 264 0.68 -10.06 -20.59
N LEU A 265 -0.60 -10.21 -20.87
CA LEU A 265 -1.69 -10.20 -19.89
C LEU A 265 -2.22 -11.63 -19.78
N ASN A 266 -1.75 -12.37 -18.77
CA ASN A 266 -2.09 -13.78 -18.59
C ASN A 266 -2.95 -13.95 -17.35
N HIS A 267 -4.28 -13.76 -17.46
CA HIS A 267 -5.20 -13.88 -16.35
C HIS A 267 -5.60 -15.33 -16.10
N TYR A 268 -5.76 -15.69 -14.83
CA TYR A 268 -6.15 -17.03 -14.40
C TYR A 268 -7.48 -16.97 -13.68
N VAL A 269 -8.52 -17.58 -14.27
CA VAL A 269 -9.90 -17.46 -13.81
C VAL A 269 -10.56 -18.83 -13.68
N LEU A 270 -11.57 -18.93 -12.83
CA LEU A 270 -12.36 -20.15 -12.73
C LEU A 270 -13.14 -20.36 -14.03
N PRO A 271 -13.22 -21.59 -14.58
CA PRO A 271 -13.73 -21.85 -15.92
C PRO A 271 -15.11 -21.27 -16.21
N TYR A 272 -15.98 -21.30 -15.23
CA TYR A 272 -17.35 -20.79 -15.34
C TYR A 272 -17.46 -19.26 -15.31
N ASN A 273 -16.39 -18.56 -15.02
CA ASN A 273 -16.31 -17.11 -15.07
C ASN A 273 -15.53 -16.59 -16.29
N TYR A 274 -15.05 -17.48 -17.15
CA TYR A 274 -14.17 -17.13 -18.27
C TYR A 274 -14.72 -16.02 -19.18
N GLU A 275 -15.98 -16.14 -19.62
CA GLU A 275 -16.58 -15.15 -20.52
C GLU A 275 -16.84 -13.81 -19.80
N LYS A 276 -17.20 -13.85 -18.52
CA LYS A 276 -17.27 -12.63 -17.70
C LYS A 276 -15.93 -11.94 -17.59
N ALA A 277 -14.88 -12.69 -17.25
CA ALA A 277 -13.52 -12.20 -17.12
C ALA A 277 -13.02 -11.59 -18.43
N LYS A 278 -13.24 -12.28 -19.55
CA LYS A 278 -12.82 -11.83 -20.88
C LYS A 278 -13.36 -10.45 -21.22
N PHE A 279 -14.59 -10.15 -20.85
CA PHE A 279 -15.20 -8.83 -21.03
C PHE A 279 -14.69 -7.85 -19.98
N HIS A 280 -14.73 -8.22 -18.71
CA HIS A 280 -14.49 -7.32 -17.58
C HIS A 280 -13.02 -6.87 -17.50
N PHE A 281 -12.06 -7.76 -17.77
CA PHE A 281 -10.63 -7.48 -17.65
C PHE A 281 -10.07 -6.61 -18.79
N GLN A 282 -10.87 -6.25 -19.80
CA GLN A 282 -10.47 -5.22 -20.77
C GLN A 282 -10.17 -3.86 -20.11
N GLN A 283 -10.65 -3.64 -18.90
CA GLN A 283 -10.34 -2.45 -18.11
C GLN A 283 -8.86 -2.33 -17.75
N VAL A 284 -8.16 -3.45 -17.55
CA VAL A 284 -6.72 -3.50 -17.22
C VAL A 284 -5.89 -2.66 -18.18
N LYS A 285 -6.16 -2.76 -19.49
CA LYS A 285 -5.42 -1.99 -20.51
C LYS A 285 -5.56 -0.48 -20.33
N LYS A 286 -6.76 -0.04 -19.93
CA LYS A 286 -7.04 1.39 -19.68
C LYS A 286 -6.29 1.88 -18.45
N TYR A 287 -6.20 1.06 -17.40
CA TYR A 287 -5.51 1.43 -16.15
C TYR A 287 -4.00 1.45 -16.35
N ILE A 288 -3.43 0.42 -16.99
CA ILE A 288 -1.99 0.44 -17.31
C ILE A 288 -1.64 1.65 -18.16
N ALA A 289 -2.41 1.95 -19.23
CA ALA A 289 -2.18 3.12 -20.08
C ALA A 289 -2.27 4.44 -19.30
N PHE A 290 -3.23 4.55 -18.38
CA PHE A 290 -3.38 5.72 -17.51
C PHE A 290 -2.17 5.90 -16.59
N TYR A 291 -1.75 4.83 -15.90
CA TYR A 291 -0.61 4.88 -14.99
C TYR A 291 0.72 5.09 -15.73
N GLU A 292 0.90 4.47 -16.88
CA GLU A 292 2.07 4.74 -17.73
C GLU A 292 2.18 6.21 -18.12
N LYS A 293 1.07 6.82 -18.53
CA LYS A 293 1.02 8.24 -18.86
C LYS A 293 1.39 9.14 -17.68
N LYS A 294 0.97 8.78 -16.46
CA LYS A 294 1.18 9.57 -15.24
C LYS A 294 2.55 9.34 -14.59
N PHE A 295 3.00 8.09 -14.53
CA PHE A 295 4.12 7.69 -13.68
C PHE A 295 5.27 6.99 -14.45
N GLY A 296 5.14 6.85 -15.77
CA GLY A 296 6.14 6.16 -16.60
C GLY A 296 5.83 4.67 -16.80
N ALA A 297 6.71 3.99 -17.54
CA ALA A 297 6.50 2.64 -18.03
C ALA A 297 6.09 1.62 -16.94
N TYR A 298 5.27 0.64 -17.33
CA TYR A 298 4.95 -0.51 -16.50
C TYR A 298 6.23 -1.22 -16.02
N PRO A 299 6.42 -1.46 -14.73
CA PRO A 299 7.72 -1.85 -14.19
C PRO A 299 8.15 -3.28 -14.57
N TRP A 300 7.20 -4.20 -14.74
CA TRP A 300 7.44 -5.65 -14.80
C TRP A 300 7.22 -6.25 -16.19
N GLN A 301 7.68 -5.59 -17.23
CA GLN A 301 7.41 -5.99 -18.62
C GLN A 301 7.83 -7.44 -18.97
N ARG A 302 8.94 -7.93 -18.41
CA ARG A 302 9.40 -9.30 -18.65
C ARG A 302 8.52 -10.35 -17.97
N ASP A 303 7.96 -9.99 -16.82
CA ASP A 303 7.15 -10.88 -15.98
C ASP A 303 5.66 -10.85 -16.36
N GLY A 304 5.27 -9.88 -17.21
CA GLY A 304 3.88 -9.69 -17.63
C GLY A 304 2.99 -9.17 -16.49
N PHE A 305 1.68 -9.22 -16.71
CA PHE A 305 0.66 -8.81 -15.75
C PHE A 305 -0.41 -9.89 -15.65
N LYS A 306 -0.82 -10.24 -14.44
CA LYS A 306 -1.86 -11.23 -14.19
C LYS A 306 -2.89 -10.71 -13.18
N LEU A 307 -4.16 -10.94 -13.48
CA LEU A 307 -5.20 -11.04 -12.46
C LEU A 307 -5.46 -12.51 -12.22
N VAL A 308 -5.40 -12.94 -10.96
CA VAL A 308 -5.70 -14.31 -10.58
C VAL A 308 -6.96 -14.32 -9.72
N GLU A 309 -8.00 -15.00 -10.19
CA GLU A 309 -9.26 -15.08 -9.45
C GLU A 309 -9.04 -15.73 -8.09
N SER A 310 -9.24 -14.95 -7.02
CA SER A 310 -8.89 -15.31 -5.65
C SER A 310 -10.12 -15.42 -4.74
N PRO A 311 -10.03 -16.23 -3.65
CA PRO A 311 -11.12 -16.36 -2.69
C PRO A 311 -11.30 -15.17 -1.73
N TYR A 312 -10.67 -14.03 -2.02
CA TYR A 312 -10.76 -12.75 -1.29
C TYR A 312 -10.70 -11.57 -2.26
N ALA A 313 -10.99 -10.35 -1.79
CA ALA A 313 -11.32 -9.21 -2.65
C ALA A 313 -10.20 -8.79 -3.61
N GLY A 314 -9.01 -8.49 -3.08
CA GLY A 314 -7.84 -8.03 -3.84
C GLY A 314 -6.58 -8.14 -2.99
N MET A 315 -5.42 -8.11 -3.60
CA MET A 315 -4.09 -7.99 -3.02
C MET A 315 -3.07 -7.74 -4.12
N GLU A 316 -2.15 -6.84 -3.87
CA GLU A 316 -1.19 -6.27 -4.81
C GLU A 316 0.02 -7.15 -5.15
N HIS A 317 -0.09 -8.47 -5.08
CA HIS A 317 1.06 -9.33 -5.38
C HIS A 317 1.70 -9.01 -6.73
N GLN A 318 2.96 -8.58 -6.72
CA GLN A 318 3.70 -8.12 -7.89
C GLN A 318 3.50 -9.02 -9.11
N SER A 319 3.05 -8.47 -10.23
CA SER A 319 2.77 -9.17 -11.50
C SER A 319 1.73 -10.31 -11.42
N ALA A 320 1.10 -10.56 -10.26
CA ALA A 320 0.14 -11.64 -10.03
C ALA A 320 -0.95 -11.23 -9.03
N ILE A 321 -1.65 -10.15 -9.34
CA ILE A 321 -2.65 -9.50 -8.51
C ILE A 321 -3.81 -10.46 -8.19
N ALA A 322 -4.17 -10.56 -6.90
CA ALA A 322 -5.37 -11.27 -6.49
C ALA A 322 -6.63 -10.51 -6.89
N TYR A 323 -7.61 -11.20 -7.45
CA TYR A 323 -8.87 -10.60 -7.86
C TYR A 323 -10.08 -11.40 -7.35
N GLY A 324 -10.94 -10.82 -6.54
CA GLY A 324 -12.13 -11.49 -5.99
C GLY A 324 -13.35 -10.58 -5.88
N ASN A 325 -13.45 -9.51 -6.68
CA ASN A 325 -14.57 -8.56 -6.66
C ASN A 325 -15.84 -9.06 -7.39
N GLY A 326 -15.79 -10.25 -7.99
CA GLY A 326 -16.95 -10.87 -8.65
C GLY A 326 -17.38 -10.18 -9.95
N TYR A 327 -16.45 -9.49 -10.61
CA TYR A 327 -16.66 -8.81 -11.91
C TYR A 327 -17.72 -7.71 -11.83
N LYS A 328 -17.57 -6.80 -10.86
CA LYS A 328 -18.46 -5.67 -10.64
C LYS A 328 -17.72 -4.35 -10.83
N ASN A 329 -18.37 -3.41 -11.45
CA ASN A 329 -17.95 -2.02 -11.47
C ASN A 329 -18.58 -1.32 -10.25
N ASP A 330 -17.79 -1.09 -9.20
CA ASP A 330 -18.27 -0.62 -7.89
C ASP A 330 -18.49 0.89 -7.84
N TYR A 331 -17.76 1.64 -8.66
CA TYR A 331 -17.89 3.08 -8.71
C TYR A 331 -18.82 3.48 -9.85
N GLU A 332 -20.04 3.89 -9.50
CA GLU A 332 -21.08 4.38 -10.42
C GLU A 332 -21.34 3.48 -11.66
N ASN A 333 -21.04 2.18 -11.54
CA ASN A 333 -21.01 1.20 -12.65
C ASN A 333 -20.00 1.51 -13.77
N LEU A 334 -19.03 2.41 -13.54
CA LEU A 334 -18.06 2.84 -14.55
C LEU A 334 -16.79 1.99 -14.56
N PHE A 335 -16.29 1.62 -13.39
CA PHE A 335 -15.04 0.84 -13.27
C PHE A 335 -15.03 -0.06 -12.03
N ASP A 336 -14.20 -1.09 -12.11
CA ASP A 336 -13.89 -1.98 -10.99
C ASP A 336 -12.81 -1.35 -10.11
N TYR A 337 -13.19 -0.98 -8.89
CA TYR A 337 -12.33 -0.38 -7.90
C TYR A 337 -11.11 -1.25 -7.56
N ILE A 338 -11.32 -2.56 -7.37
CA ILE A 338 -10.24 -3.48 -6.99
C ILE A 338 -9.18 -3.57 -8.09
N ILE A 339 -9.58 -3.74 -9.35
CA ILE A 339 -8.60 -3.81 -10.44
C ILE A 339 -7.81 -2.49 -10.54
N LEU A 340 -8.48 -1.34 -10.39
CA LEU A 340 -7.85 -0.04 -10.48
C LEU A 340 -6.82 0.16 -9.35
N HIS A 341 -7.23 -0.11 -8.10
CA HIS A 341 -6.40 0.03 -6.90
C HIS A 341 -5.18 -0.90 -6.95
N GLU A 342 -5.41 -2.20 -7.11
CA GLU A 342 -4.33 -3.19 -7.12
C GLU A 342 -3.37 -3.01 -8.31
N THR A 343 -3.85 -2.47 -9.45
CA THR A 343 -2.96 -2.13 -10.57
C THR A 343 -2.06 -0.93 -10.24
N ALA A 344 -2.52 0.03 -9.42
CA ALA A 344 -1.70 1.17 -9.01
C ALA A 344 -0.48 0.72 -8.18
N HIS A 345 -0.65 -0.33 -7.40
CA HIS A 345 0.42 -0.89 -6.58
C HIS A 345 1.61 -1.41 -7.40
N GLU A 346 1.44 -1.74 -8.67
CA GLU A 346 2.59 -2.10 -9.52
C GLU A 346 3.64 -0.96 -9.61
N TRP A 347 3.19 0.30 -9.49
CA TRP A 347 4.07 1.48 -9.37
C TRP A 347 4.38 1.85 -7.92
N TRP A 348 3.37 1.77 -7.01
CA TRP A 348 3.41 2.24 -5.62
C TRP A 348 3.19 1.10 -4.64
N GLY A 349 4.23 0.60 -4.02
CA GLY A 349 4.21 -0.61 -3.19
C GLY A 349 5.11 -1.70 -3.75
N ASN A 350 5.03 -2.01 -5.05
CA ASN A 350 5.86 -3.01 -5.68
C ASN A 350 7.14 -2.41 -6.29
N SER A 351 7.02 -1.39 -7.14
CA SER A 351 8.19 -0.76 -7.78
C SER A 351 8.88 0.28 -6.89
N VAL A 352 8.12 1.04 -6.13
CA VAL A 352 8.60 1.93 -5.07
C VAL A 352 8.07 1.38 -3.76
N THR A 353 8.89 0.68 -3.02
CA THR A 353 8.51 -0.09 -1.82
C THR A 353 8.89 0.67 -0.55
N ALA A 354 8.04 0.66 0.47
CA ALA A 354 8.39 1.14 1.79
C ALA A 354 9.41 0.22 2.45
N ALA A 355 10.50 0.76 2.97
CA ALA A 355 11.54 -0.02 3.66
C ALA A 355 11.09 -0.54 5.05
N ASP A 356 10.03 0.03 5.59
CA ASP A 356 9.37 -0.38 6.83
C ASP A 356 7.85 -0.22 6.69
N LEU A 357 7.09 -1.12 7.28
CA LEU A 357 5.61 -1.09 7.24
C LEU A 357 5.01 0.19 7.84
N SER A 358 5.77 0.92 8.66
CA SER A 358 5.39 2.23 9.18
C SER A 358 5.17 3.28 8.10
N ASP A 359 5.84 3.12 6.97
CA ASP A 359 5.76 3.99 5.79
C ASP A 359 4.76 3.47 4.74
N GLY A 360 3.87 2.53 5.11
CA GLY A 360 2.89 1.89 4.22
C GLY A 360 1.92 2.84 3.50
N TRP A 361 1.84 4.12 3.88
CA TRP A 361 1.10 5.12 3.12
C TRP A 361 1.68 5.37 1.71
N ILE A 362 2.97 5.01 1.50
CA ILE A 362 3.61 5.04 0.18
C ILE A 362 2.96 4.02 -0.75
N HIS A 363 2.51 2.89 -0.20
CA HIS A 363 1.71 1.92 -0.94
C HIS A 363 0.27 2.43 -1.05
N GLU A 364 -0.42 2.53 0.06
CA GLU A 364 -1.87 2.68 0.14
C GLU A 364 -2.37 4.09 -0.14
N GLY A 365 -1.66 5.10 0.35
CA GLY A 365 -2.02 6.50 0.14
C GLY A 365 -1.83 6.92 -1.32
N PHE A 366 -0.74 6.46 -1.95
CA PHE A 366 -0.52 6.71 -3.38
C PHE A 366 -1.51 5.93 -4.25
N ALA A 367 -1.78 4.65 -3.96
CA ALA A 367 -2.77 3.88 -4.70
C ALA A 367 -4.18 4.49 -4.57
N SER A 368 -4.59 4.89 -3.35
CA SER A 368 -5.86 5.58 -3.12
C SER A 368 -5.95 6.94 -3.81
N TYR A 369 -4.83 7.66 -3.94
CA TYR A 369 -4.79 8.90 -4.70
C TYR A 369 -4.88 8.64 -6.22
N CYS A 370 -4.30 7.54 -6.70
CA CYS A 370 -4.43 7.14 -8.09
C CYS A 370 -5.87 6.88 -8.52
N GLU A 371 -6.71 6.36 -7.62
CA GLU A 371 -8.16 6.20 -7.88
C GLU A 371 -8.81 7.55 -8.16
N ALA A 372 -8.56 8.55 -7.29
CA ALA A 372 -9.09 9.90 -7.46
C ALA A 372 -8.59 10.54 -8.78
N LEU A 373 -7.31 10.36 -9.12
CA LEU A 373 -6.74 10.84 -10.38
C LEU A 373 -7.36 10.16 -11.61
N TYR A 374 -7.71 8.87 -11.49
CA TYR A 374 -8.43 8.17 -12.57
C TYR A 374 -9.84 8.74 -12.74
N VAL A 375 -10.58 8.98 -11.64
CA VAL A 375 -11.87 9.66 -11.67
C VAL A 375 -11.75 11.04 -12.33
N GLU A 376 -10.72 11.84 -11.95
CA GLU A 376 -10.45 13.14 -12.61
C GLU A 376 -10.29 12.99 -14.13
N SER A 377 -9.59 11.94 -14.56
CA SER A 377 -9.27 11.73 -15.98
C SER A 377 -10.48 11.35 -16.84
N ILE A 378 -11.51 10.70 -16.26
CA ILE A 378 -12.68 10.22 -17.00
C ILE A 378 -13.94 11.06 -16.78
N MET A 379 -14.04 11.78 -15.65
CA MET A 379 -15.24 12.52 -15.23
C MET A 379 -14.97 14.01 -14.95
N GLY A 380 -13.71 14.43 -14.94
CA GLY A 380 -13.32 15.82 -14.70
C GLY A 380 -13.11 16.16 -13.22
N HIS A 381 -12.71 17.43 -13.00
CA HIS A 381 -12.21 17.90 -11.70
C HIS A 381 -13.29 17.94 -10.60
N GLU A 382 -14.54 18.21 -10.93
CA GLU A 382 -15.64 18.20 -9.95
C GLU A 382 -15.87 16.80 -9.37
N ALA A 383 -15.88 15.77 -10.23
CA ALA A 383 -15.99 14.38 -9.79
C ALA A 383 -14.79 13.95 -8.94
N TYR A 384 -13.58 14.42 -9.28
CA TYR A 384 -12.39 14.23 -8.46
C TYR A 384 -12.55 14.81 -7.05
N LEU A 385 -13.02 16.07 -6.93
CA LEU A 385 -13.25 16.70 -5.62
C LEU A 385 -14.30 15.94 -4.82
N ASN A 386 -15.36 15.44 -5.46
CA ASN A 386 -16.35 14.59 -4.83
C ASN A 386 -15.75 13.26 -4.33
N TYR A 387 -14.87 12.64 -5.13
CA TYR A 387 -14.16 11.43 -4.71
C TYR A 387 -13.28 11.70 -3.48
N MET A 388 -12.49 12.77 -3.51
CA MET A 388 -11.67 13.21 -2.38
C MET A 388 -12.52 13.52 -1.14
N TYR A 389 -13.72 14.10 -1.29
CA TYR A 389 -14.64 14.34 -0.18
C TYR A 389 -15.03 13.05 0.55
N TRP A 390 -15.34 11.96 -0.19
CA TRP A 390 -15.68 10.69 0.40
C TRP A 390 -14.51 10.05 1.17
N GLN A 391 -13.30 10.18 0.67
CA GLN A 391 -12.11 9.76 1.42
C GLN A 391 -11.95 10.58 2.71
N ARG A 392 -12.15 11.90 2.64
CA ARG A 392 -11.99 12.80 3.78
C ARG A 392 -12.87 12.44 4.99
N ILE A 393 -14.13 12.13 4.76
CA ILE A 393 -15.06 11.82 5.86
C ILE A 393 -14.74 10.49 6.57
N SER A 394 -13.88 9.67 5.98
CA SER A 394 -13.38 8.43 6.57
C SER A 394 -12.11 8.61 7.40
N ILE A 395 -11.46 9.78 7.33
CA ILE A 395 -10.22 10.05 8.08
C ILE A 395 -10.50 10.09 9.58
N MET A 396 -9.74 9.34 10.35
CA MET A 396 -9.95 9.16 11.78
C MET A 396 -8.96 9.91 12.68
N ASN A 397 -7.79 10.30 12.18
CA ASN A 397 -6.72 10.97 12.94
C ASN A 397 -6.34 10.27 14.25
N LYS A 398 -6.40 8.94 14.27
CA LYS A 398 -6.04 8.17 15.47
C LYS A 398 -4.52 8.13 15.70
N ARG A 399 -3.75 8.06 14.63
CA ARG A 399 -2.29 7.96 14.62
C ARG A 399 -1.71 8.82 13.51
N PRO A 400 -0.40 9.14 13.56
CA PRO A 400 0.31 9.69 12.41
C PRO A 400 0.15 8.78 11.18
N VAL A 401 0.23 9.32 9.98
CA VAL A 401 0.22 8.55 8.73
C VAL A 401 1.45 7.67 8.65
N VAL A 402 2.64 8.23 8.91
CA VAL A 402 3.85 7.44 9.17
C VAL A 402 3.75 6.86 10.57
N ARG A 403 3.70 5.55 10.66
CA ARG A 403 3.51 4.81 11.90
C ARG A 403 4.80 4.73 12.71
N LYS A 404 4.75 4.06 13.85
CA LYS A 404 5.94 3.73 14.64
C LYS A 404 6.75 2.66 13.91
N ARG A 405 8.03 2.92 13.63
CA ARG A 405 8.95 1.99 12.97
C ARG A 405 9.31 0.80 13.85
N ASP A 406 9.82 -0.25 13.25
CA ASP A 406 10.32 -1.46 13.91
C ASP A 406 9.28 -2.23 14.75
N ILE A 407 7.99 -2.10 14.47
CA ILE A 407 6.95 -2.83 15.22
C ILE A 407 6.08 -3.74 14.37
N ARG A 408 6.22 -3.70 13.03
CA ARG A 408 5.43 -4.49 12.08
C ARG A 408 3.95 -4.52 12.49
N TYR A 409 3.31 -3.33 12.49
CA TYR A 409 1.95 -3.16 12.95
C TYR A 409 1.06 -2.54 11.89
N PHE A 410 0.05 -3.28 11.52
CA PHE A 410 -1.04 -2.82 10.67
C PHE A 410 -2.36 -2.86 11.46
N ASP A 411 -3.16 -1.81 11.38
CA ASP A 411 -4.49 -1.74 12.00
C ASP A 411 -5.53 -1.51 10.89
N TYR A 412 -6.14 -2.59 10.44
CA TYR A 412 -7.18 -2.55 9.41
C TYR A 412 -8.47 -1.79 9.82
N HIS A 413 -8.57 -1.32 11.08
CA HIS A 413 -9.61 -0.39 11.54
C HIS A 413 -9.18 1.08 11.45
N ASP A 414 -7.97 1.35 11.01
CA ASP A 414 -7.39 2.68 10.89
C ASP A 414 -6.92 2.88 9.45
N GLU A 415 -7.88 3.25 8.61
CA GLU A 415 -7.66 3.42 7.17
C GLU A 415 -6.92 4.73 6.82
N ASP A 416 -6.35 5.44 7.80
CA ASP A 416 -5.68 6.74 7.58
C ASP A 416 -4.45 6.63 6.66
N ILE A 417 -3.78 5.47 6.59
CA ILE A 417 -2.69 5.28 5.61
C ILE A 417 -3.19 5.35 4.16
N TYR A 418 -4.44 4.94 3.91
CA TYR A 418 -5.15 5.05 2.63
C TYR A 418 -5.67 6.48 2.42
N VAL A 419 -6.73 6.82 3.16
CA VAL A 419 -7.52 8.02 2.90
C VAL A 419 -6.83 9.31 3.34
N LYS A 420 -6.16 9.34 4.51
CA LYS A 420 -5.36 10.51 4.90
C LYS A 420 -4.08 10.60 4.08
N GLY A 421 -3.43 9.47 3.75
CA GLY A 421 -2.30 9.43 2.83
C GLY A 421 -2.63 10.05 1.48
N SER A 422 -3.76 9.69 0.89
CA SER A 422 -4.29 10.30 -0.34
C SER A 422 -4.55 11.80 -0.18
N TRP A 423 -5.13 12.22 0.96
CA TRP A 423 -5.38 13.63 1.27
C TRP A 423 -4.11 14.45 1.49
N VAL A 424 -3.03 13.84 1.97
CA VAL A 424 -1.70 14.49 2.03
C VAL A 424 -1.24 14.86 0.62
N LEU A 425 -1.36 13.95 -0.35
CA LEU A 425 -0.98 14.20 -1.75
C LEU A 425 -1.88 15.26 -2.40
N HIS A 426 -3.19 15.21 -2.15
CA HIS A 426 -4.14 16.22 -2.62
C HIS A 426 -3.84 17.61 -2.06
N THR A 427 -3.62 17.71 -0.74
CA THR A 427 -3.29 18.96 -0.07
C THR A 427 -1.94 19.51 -0.57
N LEU A 428 -0.95 18.63 -0.80
CA LEU A 428 0.35 19.00 -1.37
C LEU A 428 0.20 19.56 -2.80
N ARG A 429 -0.59 18.90 -3.67
CA ARG A 429 -0.89 19.37 -5.03
C ARG A 429 -1.46 20.78 -5.01
N THR A 430 -2.45 21.01 -4.15
CA THR A 430 -3.09 22.33 -3.99
C THR A 430 -2.11 23.37 -3.44
N THR A 431 -1.27 23.00 -2.46
CA THR A 431 -0.29 23.90 -1.83
C THR A 431 0.81 24.30 -2.81
N ILE A 432 1.31 23.37 -3.64
CA ILE A 432 2.26 23.66 -4.72
C ILE A 432 1.62 24.58 -5.77
N GLY A 433 0.32 24.43 -6.04
CA GLY A 433 -0.44 25.28 -6.98
C GLY A 433 0.01 25.18 -8.44
N ASN A 434 0.77 24.13 -8.79
CA ASN A 434 1.30 23.90 -10.14
C ASN A 434 1.25 22.39 -10.46
N ASP A 435 0.21 21.97 -11.18
CA ASP A 435 0.01 20.58 -11.55
C ASP A 435 1.17 19.96 -12.33
N SER A 436 1.78 20.73 -13.26
CA SER A 436 2.91 20.24 -14.04
C SER A 436 4.09 19.89 -13.13
N LEU A 437 4.39 20.74 -12.16
CA LEU A 437 5.45 20.50 -11.17
C LEU A 437 5.10 19.32 -10.26
N PHE A 438 3.85 19.27 -9.74
CA PHE A 438 3.40 18.21 -8.86
C PHE A 438 3.50 16.82 -9.54
N PHE A 439 2.97 16.68 -10.75
CA PHE A 439 3.06 15.40 -11.48
C PHE A 439 4.49 15.07 -11.92
N ASN A 440 5.32 16.08 -12.18
CA ASN A 440 6.75 15.87 -12.41
C ASN A 440 7.45 15.31 -11.16
N ILE A 441 7.08 15.79 -9.97
CA ILE A 441 7.59 15.27 -8.69
C ILE A 441 7.20 13.78 -8.54
N LEU A 442 5.93 13.43 -8.71
CA LEU A 442 5.48 12.03 -8.60
C LEU A 442 6.20 11.12 -9.60
N LYS A 443 6.29 11.55 -10.85
CA LYS A 443 6.99 10.79 -11.90
C LYS A 443 8.47 10.62 -11.59
N THR A 444 9.15 11.70 -11.18
CA THR A 444 10.57 11.64 -10.80
C THR A 444 10.78 10.74 -9.59
N PHE A 445 9.90 10.82 -8.57
CA PHE A 445 9.99 9.98 -7.38
C PHE A 445 9.94 8.50 -7.75
N ARG A 446 9.00 8.12 -8.62
CA ARG A 446 8.89 6.76 -9.13
C ARG A 446 10.13 6.35 -9.96
N GLU A 447 10.62 7.22 -10.84
CA GLU A 447 11.75 6.89 -11.71
C GLU A 447 13.07 6.75 -10.95
N GLU A 448 13.36 7.65 -10.00
CA GLU A 448 14.58 7.63 -9.19
C GLU A 448 14.59 6.47 -8.17
N ASN A 449 13.40 6.00 -7.77
CA ASN A 449 13.23 4.95 -6.77
C ASN A 449 12.65 3.65 -7.35
N ASN A 450 12.73 3.47 -8.65
CA ASN A 450 12.30 2.23 -9.32
C ASN A 450 13.05 1.02 -8.75
N GLN A 451 12.31 0.03 -8.25
CA GLN A 451 12.85 -1.20 -7.64
C GLN A 451 13.75 -0.90 -6.43
N LYS A 452 13.32 0.04 -5.58
CA LYS A 452 14.05 0.41 -4.37
C LYS A 452 13.12 0.48 -3.17
N GLN A 453 13.69 0.18 -2.02
CA GLN A 453 13.06 0.35 -0.72
C GLN A 453 13.40 1.74 -0.18
N ILE A 454 12.36 2.52 0.17
CA ILE A 454 12.49 3.91 0.58
C ILE A 454 11.72 4.22 1.87
N LEU A 455 12.03 5.34 2.47
CA LEU A 455 11.30 5.92 3.60
C LEU A 455 10.58 7.20 3.15
N SER A 456 9.63 7.66 3.94
CA SER A 456 8.87 8.89 3.68
C SER A 456 9.77 10.11 3.50
N GLU A 457 10.91 10.16 4.21
CA GLU A 457 11.89 11.23 4.13
C GLU A 457 12.45 11.40 2.70
N ASN A 458 12.58 10.32 1.93
CA ASN A 458 13.03 10.41 0.52
C ASN A 458 12.04 11.20 -0.35
N PHE A 459 10.73 11.05 -0.09
CA PHE A 459 9.71 11.85 -0.78
C PHE A 459 9.77 13.33 -0.36
N VAL A 460 9.92 13.60 0.95
CA VAL A 460 10.08 14.95 1.50
C VAL A 460 11.27 15.67 0.86
N GLU A 461 12.43 15.03 0.82
CA GLU A 461 13.65 15.55 0.21
C GLU A 461 13.46 15.90 -1.27
N LEU A 462 12.79 15.01 -2.03
CA LEU A 462 12.52 15.25 -3.44
C LEU A 462 11.57 16.44 -3.64
N VAL A 463 10.51 16.56 -2.83
CA VAL A 463 9.57 17.69 -2.90
C VAL A 463 10.32 19.01 -2.65
N ASN A 464 11.12 19.08 -1.58
CA ASN A 464 11.94 20.26 -1.27
C ASN A 464 12.88 20.62 -2.43
N LYS A 465 13.59 19.63 -2.97
CA LYS A 465 14.52 19.80 -4.10
C LYS A 465 13.82 20.31 -5.36
N LYS A 466 12.68 19.73 -5.72
CA LYS A 466 11.97 20.06 -6.97
C LYS A 466 11.22 21.39 -6.91
N THR A 467 10.69 21.75 -5.74
CA THR A 467 9.98 23.00 -5.54
C THR A 467 10.94 24.18 -5.27
N GLY A 468 12.15 23.90 -4.80
CA GLY A 468 13.09 24.90 -4.30
C GLY A 468 12.63 25.59 -3.01
N GLN A 469 11.67 24.98 -2.29
CA GLN A 469 11.09 25.48 -1.05
C GLN A 469 11.17 24.43 0.05
N ASP A 470 11.11 24.87 1.31
CA ASP A 470 11.05 23.99 2.46
C ASP A 470 9.60 23.59 2.76
N TYR A 471 9.27 22.31 2.53
CA TYR A 471 8.00 21.69 2.88
C TYR A 471 8.08 20.82 4.16
N ASN A 472 9.17 20.87 4.94
CA ASN A 472 9.29 20.09 6.17
C ASN A 472 8.16 20.38 7.15
N TRP A 473 7.72 21.64 7.27
CA TRP A 473 6.57 22.05 8.07
C TRP A 473 5.26 21.34 7.66
N PHE A 474 5.09 21.13 6.34
CA PHE A 474 3.92 20.45 5.77
C PHE A 474 3.91 18.96 6.15
N PHE A 475 5.00 18.26 5.85
CA PHE A 475 5.08 16.83 6.10
C PHE A 475 5.12 16.51 7.60
N LYS A 476 5.77 17.34 8.40
CA LYS A 476 5.77 17.23 9.87
C LYS A 476 4.32 17.22 10.41
N GLN A 477 3.46 18.10 9.91
CA GLN A 477 2.05 18.15 10.30
C GLN A 477 1.23 16.99 9.76
N TYR A 478 1.38 16.66 8.48
CA TYR A 478 0.45 15.75 7.81
C TYR A 478 0.87 14.28 7.84
N LEU A 479 2.16 13.99 7.88
CA LEU A 479 2.68 12.61 7.94
C LEU A 479 3.04 12.18 9.36
N PHE A 480 3.74 13.05 10.10
CA PHE A 480 4.35 12.68 11.39
C PHE A 480 3.54 13.13 12.61
N ASN A 481 2.54 14.00 12.44
CA ASN A 481 1.57 14.34 13.47
C ASN A 481 0.22 13.67 13.17
N ARG A 482 -0.46 13.17 14.22
CA ARG A 482 -1.79 12.57 14.06
C ARG A 482 -2.88 13.63 13.85
N GLU A 483 -2.75 14.78 14.50
CA GLU A 483 -3.79 15.78 14.54
C GLU A 483 -3.88 16.58 13.24
N ALA A 484 -5.10 16.81 12.77
CA ALA A 484 -5.32 17.75 11.69
C ALA A 484 -5.17 19.19 12.21
N PRO A 485 -4.65 20.12 11.39
CA PRO A 485 -4.66 21.54 11.72
C PRO A 485 -6.10 22.08 11.78
N PHE A 486 -6.35 23.05 12.65
CA PHE A 486 -7.62 23.76 12.73
C PHE A 486 -7.41 25.25 12.57
N LEU A 487 -8.17 25.87 11.67
CA LEU A 487 -8.30 27.31 11.59
C LEU A 487 -9.29 27.73 12.70
N GLU A 488 -8.76 28.28 13.78
CA GLU A 488 -9.56 28.91 14.82
C GLU A 488 -9.82 30.36 14.42
N TYR A 489 -11.08 30.79 14.35
CA TYR A 489 -11.43 32.13 13.90
C TYR A 489 -12.62 32.74 14.63
N CYS A 490 -12.74 34.06 14.56
CA CYS A 490 -13.88 34.82 15.07
C CYS A 490 -14.06 36.13 14.31
N TRP A 491 -15.30 36.51 14.06
CA TRP A 491 -15.66 37.83 13.55
C TRP A 491 -16.20 38.71 14.66
N THR A 492 -15.73 39.96 14.69
CA THR A 492 -16.33 41.02 15.47
C THR A 492 -16.33 42.30 14.66
N ASN A 493 -17.53 42.87 14.45
CA ASN A 493 -17.70 44.05 13.58
C ASN A 493 -17.10 43.84 12.20
N ASP A 494 -16.05 44.56 11.86
CA ASP A 494 -15.31 44.58 10.58
C ASP A 494 -13.98 43.83 10.63
N THR A 495 -13.71 43.08 11.71
CA THR A 495 -12.41 42.44 11.95
C THR A 495 -12.56 40.91 12.05
N LEU A 496 -11.77 40.19 11.23
CA LEU A 496 -11.56 38.75 11.35
C LEU A 496 -10.32 38.50 12.21
N TYR A 497 -10.50 37.75 13.30
CA TYR A 497 -9.44 37.21 14.15
C TYR A 497 -9.23 35.74 13.76
N PHE A 498 -7.99 35.30 13.59
CA PHE A 498 -7.70 33.93 13.16
C PHE A 498 -6.31 33.47 13.60
N ARG A 499 -6.14 32.17 13.75
CA ARG A 499 -4.85 31.48 13.96
C ARG A 499 -4.93 30.01 13.61
N TRP A 500 -3.78 29.37 13.43
CA TRP A 500 -3.70 27.91 13.46
C TRP A 500 -3.71 27.37 14.89
N LYS A 501 -4.40 26.24 15.08
CA LYS A 501 -4.47 25.43 16.29
C LYS A 501 -4.15 23.97 15.94
N ASN A 502 -3.60 23.20 16.89
CA ASN A 502 -3.13 21.82 16.71
C ASN A 502 -2.00 21.70 15.68
N THR A 503 -1.15 22.70 15.61
CA THR A 503 0.01 22.75 14.71
C THR A 503 1.25 23.18 15.47
N ASP A 504 2.41 22.84 14.90
CA ASP A 504 3.68 23.42 15.35
C ASP A 504 3.80 24.91 14.93
N THR A 505 4.74 25.64 15.54
CA THR A 505 4.93 27.08 15.32
C THR A 505 5.45 27.40 13.92
N ASP A 506 6.06 26.43 13.25
CA ASP A 506 6.59 26.53 11.88
C ASP A 506 5.56 26.18 10.79
N PHE A 507 4.35 25.80 11.16
CA PHE A 507 3.28 25.49 10.21
C PHE A 507 2.74 26.77 9.53
N VAL A 508 2.81 26.81 8.19
CA VAL A 508 2.56 28.04 7.41
C VAL A 508 1.60 27.83 6.22
N LEU A 509 0.69 26.88 6.31
CA LEU A 509 -0.27 26.61 5.24
C LEU A 509 -1.09 27.87 4.90
N PRO A 510 -1.01 28.41 3.66
CA PRO A 510 -1.87 29.52 3.25
C PRO A 510 -3.28 29.00 2.95
N ILE A 511 -4.27 29.80 3.29
CA ILE A 511 -5.68 29.48 2.98
C ILE A 511 -6.33 30.62 2.18
N LYS A 512 -7.29 30.26 1.34
CA LYS A 512 -8.10 31.22 0.59
C LYS A 512 -9.45 31.36 1.29
N ILE A 513 -9.85 32.59 1.51
CA ILE A 513 -11.21 32.92 1.93
C ILE A 513 -11.88 33.78 0.86
N LYS A 514 -13.13 33.49 0.57
CA LYS A 514 -13.93 34.31 -0.37
C LYS A 514 -14.86 35.21 0.44
N ILE A 515 -14.83 36.47 0.12
CA ILE A 515 -15.69 37.50 0.72
C ILE A 515 -16.37 38.21 -0.43
N LYS A 516 -17.67 37.96 -0.62
CA LYS A 516 -18.41 38.38 -1.82
C LYS A 516 -17.65 37.94 -3.08
N ASP A 517 -17.21 38.88 -3.90
CA ASP A 517 -16.49 38.62 -5.16
C ASP A 517 -14.96 38.66 -5.00
N LYS A 518 -14.45 38.92 -3.80
CA LYS A 518 -13.00 39.01 -3.54
C LYS A 518 -12.47 37.75 -2.87
N THR A 519 -11.39 37.20 -3.43
CA THR A 519 -10.60 36.14 -2.78
C THR A 519 -9.43 36.78 -2.05
N ILE A 520 -9.28 36.46 -0.77
CA ILE A 520 -8.16 36.90 0.07
C ILE A 520 -7.35 35.68 0.46
N VAL A 521 -6.04 35.75 0.36
CA VAL A 521 -5.13 34.73 0.89
C VAL A 521 -4.72 35.12 2.30
N LEU A 522 -5.01 34.27 3.26
CA LEU A 522 -4.53 34.39 4.63
C LEU A 522 -3.29 33.52 4.81
N HIS A 523 -2.36 34.00 5.64
CA HIS A 523 -1.18 33.25 6.08
C HIS A 523 -1.24 33.08 7.61
N PRO A 524 -2.12 32.18 8.10
CA PRO A 524 -2.28 32.01 9.54
C PRO A 524 -1.03 31.42 10.17
N THR A 525 -0.74 31.87 11.39
CA THR A 525 0.27 31.29 12.27
C THR A 525 -0.38 30.78 13.56
N THR A 526 0.38 30.25 14.49
CA THR A 526 -0.13 29.86 15.81
C THR A 526 -0.48 31.06 16.71
N LYS A 527 0.00 32.26 16.36
CA LYS A 527 -0.38 33.52 17.02
C LYS A 527 -1.67 34.08 16.43
N ILE A 528 -2.47 34.76 17.25
CA ILE A 528 -3.68 35.39 16.77
C ILE A 528 -3.30 36.56 15.86
N GLN A 529 -3.88 36.58 14.68
CA GLN A 529 -3.71 37.61 13.65
C GLN A 529 -5.08 38.24 13.36
N THR A 530 -5.08 39.40 12.79
CA THR A 530 -6.28 40.13 12.40
C THR A 530 -6.20 40.61 10.97
N VAL A 531 -7.36 40.65 10.33
CA VAL A 531 -7.54 41.35 9.04
C VAL A 531 -8.83 42.15 9.11
N ALA A 532 -8.73 43.47 8.77
CA ALA A 532 -9.91 44.32 8.66
C ALA A 532 -10.63 44.01 7.34
N LEU A 533 -11.93 43.84 7.42
CA LEU A 533 -12.80 43.58 6.28
C LEU A 533 -14.00 44.53 6.37
N SER A 534 -14.39 45.12 5.25
CA SER A 534 -15.53 46.06 5.23
C SER A 534 -16.82 45.38 5.73
N ASN A 535 -17.73 46.15 6.35
CA ASN A 535 -18.95 45.81 7.12
C ASN A 535 -19.92 44.77 6.55
N ASP A 536 -19.50 43.94 5.64
CA ASP A 536 -20.30 42.86 5.08
C ASP A 536 -19.90 41.54 5.68
N TYR A 537 -20.82 40.88 6.39
CA TYR A 537 -20.66 39.49 6.80
C TYR A 537 -20.31 38.66 5.56
N PRO A 538 -19.14 38.04 5.49
CA PRO A 538 -18.79 37.23 4.36
C PRO A 538 -19.62 35.97 4.39
N ASP A 539 -20.10 35.54 3.25
CA ASP A 539 -20.22 34.11 3.01
C ASP A 539 -18.79 33.56 3.13
N PHE A 540 -18.50 33.00 4.32
CA PHE A 540 -17.18 32.47 4.60
C PHE A 540 -17.04 31.15 3.85
N TYR A 541 -16.64 31.28 2.59
CA TYR A 541 -16.23 30.14 1.80
C TYR A 541 -14.72 29.96 2.01
N ASP A 542 -14.36 28.90 2.71
CA ASP A 542 -12.98 28.46 2.84
C ASP A 542 -12.67 27.39 1.79
N ASN A 543 -11.40 27.19 1.48
CA ASN A 543 -10.96 26.15 0.57
C ASN A 543 -10.65 24.82 1.28
N SER A 544 -11.40 24.48 2.34
CA SER A 544 -11.24 23.22 3.07
C SER A 544 -11.64 21.99 2.26
N ASN A 545 -12.30 22.15 1.11
CA ASN A 545 -12.50 21.08 0.13
C ASN A 545 -11.26 20.78 -0.72
N GLU A 546 -10.29 21.67 -0.76
CA GLU A 546 -9.03 21.54 -1.50
C GLU A 546 -7.81 21.32 -0.57
N LEU A 547 -7.94 21.63 0.72
CA LEU A 547 -6.89 21.54 1.73
C LEU A 547 -7.42 20.78 2.96
N TYR A 548 -6.56 19.95 3.57
CA TYR A 548 -6.96 19.18 4.73
C TYR A 548 -6.77 19.97 6.04
N TYR A 549 -7.79 20.68 6.46
CA TYR A 549 -7.87 21.31 7.78
C TYR A 549 -9.31 21.39 8.27
N GLY A 550 -9.49 21.53 9.57
CA GLY A 550 -10.78 21.83 10.18
C GLY A 550 -10.94 23.32 10.50
N THR A 551 -12.16 23.74 10.80
CA THR A 551 -12.47 25.10 11.25
C THR A 551 -13.17 25.09 12.60
N GLU A 552 -12.88 26.10 13.42
CA GLU A 552 -13.49 26.25 14.77
C GLU A 552 -13.74 27.75 15.05
N VAL A 553 -14.98 28.09 15.42
CA VAL A 553 -15.31 29.45 15.85
C VAL A 553 -14.97 29.62 17.33
N ASN A 554 -14.06 30.56 17.65
CA ASN A 554 -13.70 30.90 19.03
C ASN A 554 -13.95 32.38 19.32
N LYS A 555 -15.09 32.68 19.98
CA LYS A 555 -15.49 34.04 20.32
C LYS A 555 -14.57 34.76 21.32
N LYS A 556 -13.60 34.05 21.90
CA LYS A 556 -12.63 34.62 22.86
C LYS A 556 -11.36 35.18 22.18
N LEU A 557 -11.15 34.96 20.88
CA LEU A 557 -9.94 35.44 20.19
C LEU A 557 -9.69 36.94 20.35
N PRO A 558 -10.72 37.84 20.30
CA PRO A 558 -10.53 39.26 20.50
C PRO A 558 -10.04 39.66 21.92
N GLU A 559 -10.32 38.85 22.91
CA GLU A 559 -9.83 39.03 24.29
C GLU A 559 -8.42 38.46 24.44
N LEU A 560 -8.19 37.29 23.87
CA LEU A 560 -6.91 36.59 23.96
C LEU A 560 -5.76 37.32 23.26
N ILE A 561 -6.02 38.07 22.19
CA ILE A 561 -4.98 38.85 21.49
C ILE A 561 -4.38 39.96 22.38
N ARG A 562 -5.15 40.50 23.34
CA ARG A 562 -4.66 41.51 24.27
C ARG A 562 -3.63 40.97 25.27
N ASN A 563 -3.52 39.65 25.39
CA ASN A 563 -2.62 38.97 26.31
C ASN A 563 -1.45 38.27 25.56
N GLN A 564 -1.35 38.41 24.26
CA GLN A 564 -0.25 37.99 23.41
C GLN A 564 0.85 39.05 23.33
#